data_05432942ad058b428a50f520adf8b380
#
_entry.id   05432942ad058b428a50f520adf8b380
#
_cell.length_a   1.000
_cell.length_b   1.000
_cell.length_c   1.000
_cell.angle_alpha   90.00
_cell.angle_beta   90.00
_cell.angle_gamma   90.00
#
_symmetry.space_group_name_H-M   'P 1'
#
loop_
_entity.id
_entity.type
_entity.pdbx_description
1 polymer ?
#
loop_
_entity_poly.entity_id
_entity_poly.type
_entity_poly.pdbx_seq_one_letter_code
_entity_poly.pdbx_strand_id
1 'polypeptide(L)'
;MPSIRCQKNSANTSIWTKGAVTGMKKTLIKNVGIYQNHTVTEHQNIEITDDKITGFPKDKDVLFCAYDEVLDGHNMLALPGFVNAHNHIAMTVFRSYADDMDLMDWLQNKIWPAEDHLDGDVVYAQTMLGIAEMIRCGTTSFADMYFFMDDTARAVEESGIRAALRSCSGLMPLIPTRRNICTG
;
A
#
# COMPACT_ATOMS: atom_id res chain seq x y z
N MET A 1 31.95 32.95 0.16
CA MET A 1 31.25 31.66 0.15
C MET A 1 31.22 31.13 1.57
N PRO A 2 30.10 31.04 2.28
CA PRO A 2 30.06 30.54 3.63
C PRO A 2 30.17 29.03 3.61
N SER A 3 31.09 28.47 4.39
CA SER A 3 31.32 27.06 4.58
C SER A 3 30.17 26.45 5.40
N ILE A 4 29.39 25.53 4.80
CA ILE A 4 28.38 24.76 5.50
C ILE A 4 29.12 23.67 6.29
N ARG A 5 29.16 23.80 7.63
CA ARG A 5 29.62 22.71 8.53
C ARG A 5 28.47 21.79 8.83
N CYS A 6 28.60 20.54 8.43
CA CYS A 6 27.74 19.46 8.87
C CYS A 6 28.07 19.15 10.35
N GLN A 7 27.17 19.45 11.30
CA GLN A 7 27.29 19.00 12.68
C GLN A 7 26.52 17.72 12.90
N LYS A 8 27.22 16.64 13.24
CA LYS A 8 26.61 15.41 13.75
C LYS A 8 26.17 15.63 15.19
N ASN A 9 24.90 15.60 15.47
CA ASN A 9 24.39 15.47 16.84
C ASN A 9 24.31 13.98 17.21
N SER A 10 25.12 13.62 18.20
CA SER A 10 25.10 12.34 18.89
C SER A 10 24.02 12.37 19.95
N ALA A 11 22.80 11.98 19.63
CA ALA A 11 21.81 11.51 20.61
C ALA A 11 20.69 10.77 19.88
N ASN A 12 20.75 9.48 19.98
CA ASN A 12 19.72 8.55 19.50
C ASN A 12 18.52 8.59 20.47
N THR A 13 17.58 9.49 20.26
CA THR A 13 16.30 9.51 20.97
C THR A 13 15.24 10.05 20.03
N SER A 14 14.51 9.13 19.41
CA SER A 14 13.36 9.45 18.57
C SER A 14 12.16 9.85 19.43
N ILE A 15 11.96 11.15 19.61
CA ILE A 15 10.70 11.69 20.12
C ILE A 15 9.90 12.13 18.90
N TRP A 16 8.80 11.42 18.62
CA TRP A 16 7.85 11.80 17.58
C TRP A 16 7.03 13.00 18.06
N THR A 17 7.49 14.21 17.81
CA THR A 17 6.63 15.39 17.90
C THR A 17 6.10 15.69 16.50
N LYS A 18 4.77 15.72 16.35
CA LYS A 18 4.11 16.31 15.18
C LYS A 18 4.43 17.81 15.13
N GLY A 19 5.58 18.16 14.58
CA GLY A 19 5.92 19.52 14.17
C GLY A 19 5.69 19.60 12.66
N ALA A 20 4.95 20.59 12.20
CA ALA A 20 4.81 20.88 10.79
C ALA A 20 6.19 21.13 10.18
N VAL A 21 6.74 20.13 9.51
CA VAL A 21 7.97 20.26 8.71
C VAL A 21 7.56 20.89 7.40
N THR A 22 7.87 22.16 7.21
CA THR A 22 7.60 22.94 5.99
C THR A 22 8.68 22.73 4.91
N GLY A 23 9.33 21.56 4.89
CA GLY A 23 10.34 21.20 3.89
C GLY A 23 10.02 19.83 3.29
N MET A 24 10.34 19.65 2.00
CA MET A 24 10.24 18.35 1.33
C MET A 24 11.22 17.35 1.96
N LYS A 25 10.72 16.19 2.41
CA LYS A 25 11.57 15.11 2.97
C LYS A 25 12.36 14.45 1.84
N LYS A 26 13.68 14.37 1.99
CA LYS A 26 14.58 13.69 1.06
C LYS A 26 15.12 12.40 1.66
N THR A 27 14.88 11.29 0.98
CA THR A 27 15.41 9.98 1.35
C THR A 27 16.33 9.47 0.24
N LEU A 28 17.48 8.92 0.63
CA LEU A 28 18.40 8.23 -0.26
C LEU A 28 18.41 6.74 0.07
N ILE A 29 18.15 5.87 -0.91
CA ILE A 29 18.46 4.44 -0.82
C ILE A 29 19.76 4.25 -1.59
N LYS A 30 20.84 3.89 -0.89
CA LYS A 30 22.14 3.72 -1.52
C LYS A 30 22.49 2.25 -1.75
N ASN A 31 23.31 1.99 -2.78
CA ASN A 31 23.91 0.68 -3.05
C ASN A 31 22.88 -0.44 -3.21
N VAL A 32 21.76 -0.18 -3.89
CA VAL A 32 20.69 -1.15 -4.15
C VAL A 32 20.78 -1.69 -5.58
N GLY A 33 20.43 -2.96 -5.80
CA GLY A 33 20.16 -3.48 -7.13
C GLY A 33 18.82 -2.94 -7.65
N ILE A 34 18.74 -2.53 -8.90
CA ILE A 34 17.48 -2.12 -9.53
C ILE A 34 17.12 -3.12 -10.62
N TYR A 35 15.93 -3.72 -10.52
CA TYR A 35 15.37 -4.56 -11.57
C TYR A 35 14.50 -3.73 -12.51
N GLN A 36 14.92 -3.67 -13.77
CA GLN A 36 14.18 -3.00 -14.82
C GLN A 36 14.44 -3.69 -16.17
N ASN A 37 13.41 -3.81 -17.01
CA ASN A 37 13.52 -4.39 -18.36
C ASN A 37 14.23 -5.77 -18.38
N HIS A 38 13.84 -6.66 -17.47
CA HIS A 38 14.41 -8.01 -17.30
C HIS A 38 15.91 -8.04 -16.97
N THR A 39 16.46 -6.94 -16.48
CA THR A 39 17.86 -6.82 -16.12
C THR A 39 18.01 -6.24 -14.72
N VAL A 40 19.01 -6.73 -13.98
CA VAL A 40 19.41 -6.15 -12.69
C VAL A 40 20.63 -5.28 -12.92
N THR A 41 20.56 -4.03 -12.47
CA THR A 41 21.70 -3.13 -12.40
C THR A 41 22.08 -2.96 -10.94
N GLU A 42 23.27 -3.46 -10.57
CA GLU A 42 23.77 -3.43 -9.19
C GLU A 42 24.34 -2.05 -8.83
N HIS A 43 24.51 -1.83 -7.52
CA HIS A 43 25.18 -0.66 -6.93
C HIS A 43 24.60 0.68 -7.39
N GLN A 44 23.28 0.77 -7.42
CA GLN A 44 22.57 2.01 -7.76
C GLN A 44 22.13 2.76 -6.51
N ASN A 45 21.88 4.06 -6.68
CA ASN A 45 21.27 4.88 -5.65
C ASN A 45 19.92 5.37 -6.15
N ILE A 46 18.93 5.46 -5.25
CA ILE A 46 17.58 5.99 -5.54
C ILE A 46 17.35 7.19 -4.63
N GLU A 47 17.12 8.34 -5.23
CA GLU A 47 16.71 9.55 -4.52
C GLU A 47 15.19 9.64 -4.53
N ILE A 48 14.60 9.86 -3.34
CA ILE A 48 13.16 10.05 -3.16
C ILE A 48 12.96 11.41 -2.49
N THR A 49 12.06 12.20 -3.05
CA THR A 49 11.61 13.45 -2.43
C THR A 49 10.12 13.31 -2.15
N ASP A 50 9.76 13.36 -0.87
CA ASP A 50 8.42 13.05 -0.35
C ASP A 50 7.95 11.65 -0.81
N ASP A 51 7.03 11.58 -1.76
CA ASP A 51 6.42 10.35 -2.29
C ASP A 51 6.90 9.98 -3.70
N LYS A 52 7.94 10.65 -4.22
CA LYS A 52 8.36 10.47 -5.62
C LYS A 52 9.85 10.15 -5.73
N ILE A 53 10.17 9.22 -6.62
CA ILE A 53 11.55 9.00 -7.07
C ILE A 53 11.95 10.21 -7.93
N THR A 54 12.97 10.95 -7.48
CA THR A 54 13.43 12.18 -8.13
C THR A 54 14.74 12.02 -8.87
N GLY A 55 15.47 10.92 -8.62
CA GLY A 55 16.72 10.70 -9.33
C GLY A 55 17.43 9.39 -8.99
N PHE A 56 18.49 9.15 -9.73
CA PHE A 56 19.42 8.04 -9.55
C PHE A 56 20.86 8.60 -9.52
N PRO A 57 21.25 9.25 -8.41
CA PRO A 57 22.55 9.91 -8.32
C PRO A 57 23.69 8.89 -8.30
N LYS A 58 24.83 9.22 -8.94
CA LYS A 58 26.03 8.41 -8.83
C LYS A 58 26.72 8.68 -7.50
N ASP A 59 27.46 7.72 -6.96
CA ASP A 59 28.12 7.83 -5.66
C ASP A 59 28.94 9.11 -5.49
N LYS A 60 29.65 9.52 -6.54
CA LYS A 60 30.47 10.74 -6.55
C LYS A 60 29.66 12.04 -6.41
N ASP A 61 28.37 12.00 -6.75
CA ASP A 61 27.46 13.15 -6.77
C ASP A 61 26.60 13.20 -5.50
N VAL A 62 26.71 12.16 -4.62
CA VAL A 62 25.90 12.05 -3.39
C VAL A 62 26.49 12.90 -2.27
N LEU A 63 25.73 13.88 -1.83
CA LEU A 63 26.00 14.66 -0.60
C LEU A 63 25.10 14.14 0.52
N PHE A 64 25.59 13.24 1.35
CA PHE A 64 24.79 12.59 2.40
C PHE A 64 24.10 13.56 3.36
N CYS A 65 24.68 14.74 3.59
CA CYS A 65 24.08 15.78 4.43
C CYS A 65 22.89 16.51 3.76
N ALA A 66 22.62 16.23 2.49
CA ALA A 66 21.45 16.80 1.78
C ALA A 66 20.20 15.93 1.93
N TYR A 67 20.29 14.78 2.62
CA TYR A 67 19.18 13.85 2.83
C TYR A 67 18.79 13.79 4.31
N ASP A 68 17.48 13.75 4.55
CA ASP A 68 16.92 13.60 5.90
C ASP A 68 17.06 12.14 6.37
N GLU A 69 17.07 11.19 5.42
CA GLU A 69 17.18 9.76 5.69
C GLU A 69 18.07 9.08 4.64
N VAL A 70 18.95 8.19 5.09
CA VAL A 70 19.78 7.37 4.20
C VAL A 70 19.61 5.91 4.59
N LEU A 71 19.09 5.10 3.64
CA LEU A 71 18.89 3.66 3.78
C LEU A 71 19.99 2.92 3.04
N ASP A 72 20.57 1.89 3.67
CA ASP A 72 21.53 1.01 3.02
C ASP A 72 20.79 -0.11 2.32
N GLY A 73 20.81 -0.10 0.99
CA GLY A 73 20.23 -1.11 0.11
C GLY A 73 21.15 -2.26 -0.25
N HIS A 74 22.29 -2.41 0.44
CA HIS A 74 23.24 -3.51 0.17
C HIS A 74 22.54 -4.87 0.26
N ASN A 75 22.73 -5.72 -0.75
CA ASN A 75 22.04 -7.01 -0.92
C ASN A 75 20.51 -6.92 -1.04
N MET A 76 19.96 -5.75 -1.34
CA MET A 76 18.54 -5.55 -1.62
C MET A 76 18.31 -5.30 -3.11
N LEU A 77 17.11 -5.60 -3.56
CA LEU A 77 16.65 -5.39 -4.93
C LEU A 77 15.42 -4.48 -4.92
N ALA A 78 15.52 -3.35 -5.59
CA ALA A 78 14.39 -2.47 -5.84
C ALA A 78 13.60 -2.98 -7.05
N LEU A 79 12.30 -3.18 -6.85
CA LEU A 79 11.34 -3.64 -7.84
C LEU A 79 10.19 -2.64 -7.94
N PRO A 80 9.51 -2.53 -9.09
CA PRO A 80 8.17 -1.94 -9.12
C PRO A 80 7.25 -2.68 -8.14
N GLY A 81 6.40 -1.94 -7.42
CA GLY A 81 5.44 -2.54 -6.52
C GLY A 81 4.49 -3.49 -7.25
N PHE A 82 4.07 -4.57 -6.58
CA PHE A 82 3.14 -5.53 -7.15
C PHE A 82 1.75 -4.94 -7.29
N VAL A 83 1.01 -5.46 -8.27
CA VAL A 83 -0.39 -5.12 -8.53
C VAL A 83 -1.25 -6.35 -8.28
N ASN A 84 -2.18 -6.28 -7.33
CA ASN A 84 -3.20 -7.30 -7.16
C ASN A 84 -4.41 -6.97 -8.05
N ALA A 85 -4.47 -7.61 -9.21
CA ALA A 85 -5.47 -7.30 -10.23
C ALA A 85 -6.85 -7.94 -10.00
N HIS A 86 -7.01 -8.81 -9.00
CA HIS A 86 -8.28 -9.45 -8.63
C HIS A 86 -8.33 -9.64 -7.11
N ASN A 87 -9.33 -9.04 -6.46
CA ASN A 87 -9.46 -9.08 -5.02
C ASN A 87 -10.90 -8.89 -4.57
N HIS A 88 -11.20 -9.40 -3.38
CA HIS A 88 -12.38 -9.13 -2.56
C HIS A 88 -11.88 -8.87 -1.15
N ILE A 89 -11.24 -7.71 -0.95
CA ILE A 89 -10.36 -7.46 0.20
C ILE A 89 -11.05 -7.64 1.55
N ALA A 90 -12.30 -7.23 1.67
CA ALA A 90 -13.06 -7.35 2.91
C ALA A 90 -13.39 -8.81 3.27
N MET A 91 -13.27 -9.75 2.33
CA MET A 91 -13.43 -11.19 2.61
C MET A 91 -12.34 -11.76 3.52
N THR A 92 -11.35 -10.97 3.92
CA THR A 92 -10.44 -11.34 5.01
C THR A 92 -11.17 -11.74 6.29
N VAL A 93 -12.40 -11.24 6.52
CA VAL A 93 -13.27 -11.65 7.63
C VAL A 93 -13.66 -13.14 7.58
N PHE A 94 -13.72 -13.71 6.38
CA PHE A 94 -14.12 -15.11 6.18
C PHE A 94 -12.93 -16.07 6.05
N ARG A 95 -11.74 -15.62 6.41
CA ARG A 95 -10.55 -16.46 6.34
C ARG A 95 -10.72 -17.74 7.17
N SER A 96 -10.47 -18.88 6.55
CA SER A 96 -10.68 -20.22 7.12
C SER A 96 -12.13 -20.54 7.50
N TYR A 97 -13.10 -19.80 6.94
CA TYR A 97 -14.51 -20.10 7.11
C TYR A 97 -15.01 -21.02 6.02
N ALA A 98 -15.40 -22.26 6.41
CA ALA A 98 -15.97 -23.26 5.51
C ALA A 98 -15.04 -23.69 4.36
N ASP A 99 -13.91 -24.33 4.69
CA ASP A 99 -12.99 -24.93 3.73
C ASP A 99 -13.54 -26.27 3.17
N ASP A 100 -12.92 -26.79 2.09
CA ASP A 100 -13.17 -28.09 1.48
C ASP A 100 -14.61 -28.31 0.97
N MET A 101 -15.20 -27.30 0.33
CA MET A 101 -16.52 -27.34 -0.27
C MET A 101 -16.47 -27.05 -1.78
N ASP A 102 -17.43 -27.58 -2.54
CA ASP A 102 -17.65 -27.14 -3.92
C ASP A 102 -17.97 -25.64 -3.95
N LEU A 103 -17.48 -24.94 -4.98
CA LEU A 103 -17.60 -23.47 -5.08
C LEU A 103 -19.05 -22.98 -4.90
N MET A 104 -20.02 -23.63 -5.56
CA MET A 104 -21.41 -23.17 -5.49
C MET A 104 -22.04 -23.46 -4.13
N ASP A 105 -21.73 -24.60 -3.52
CA ASP A 105 -22.17 -24.92 -2.16
C ASP A 105 -21.57 -23.97 -1.14
N TRP A 106 -20.27 -23.66 -1.30
CA TRP A 106 -19.58 -22.69 -0.46
C TRP A 106 -20.20 -21.31 -0.56
N LEU A 107 -20.45 -20.81 -1.77
CA LEU A 107 -21.08 -19.51 -1.98
C LEU A 107 -22.50 -19.45 -1.41
N GLN A 108 -23.38 -20.38 -1.81
CA GLN A 108 -24.81 -20.33 -1.51
C GLN A 108 -25.12 -20.63 -0.05
N ASN A 109 -24.40 -21.58 0.56
CA ASN A 109 -24.73 -22.10 1.87
C ASN A 109 -23.87 -21.50 3.00
N LYS A 110 -22.79 -20.80 2.66
CA LYS A 110 -21.85 -20.24 3.64
C LYS A 110 -21.59 -18.76 3.42
N ILE A 111 -21.05 -18.38 2.26
CA ILE A 111 -20.55 -17.01 2.08
C ILE A 111 -21.71 -16.01 1.94
N TRP A 112 -22.65 -16.21 1.03
CA TRP A 112 -23.74 -15.27 0.84
C TRP A 112 -24.58 -15.05 2.11
N PRO A 113 -24.97 -16.12 2.87
CA PRO A 113 -25.63 -15.91 4.16
C PRO A 113 -24.79 -15.17 5.19
N ALA A 114 -23.45 -15.33 5.17
CA ALA A 114 -22.56 -14.61 6.06
C ALA A 114 -22.37 -13.15 5.62
N GLU A 115 -22.30 -12.88 4.32
CA GLU A 115 -22.22 -11.54 3.74
C GLU A 115 -23.45 -10.67 4.06
N ASP A 116 -24.62 -11.27 4.23
CA ASP A 116 -25.84 -10.55 4.66
C ASP A 116 -25.71 -9.89 6.04
N HIS A 117 -24.73 -10.29 6.84
CA HIS A 117 -24.47 -9.75 8.17
C HIS A 117 -23.33 -8.71 8.17
N LEU A 118 -22.71 -8.43 7.02
CA LEU A 118 -21.68 -7.42 6.92
C LEU A 118 -22.28 -6.02 7.01
N ASP A 119 -21.51 -5.13 7.61
CA ASP A 119 -21.76 -3.69 7.61
C ASP A 119 -20.50 -2.92 7.18
N GLY A 120 -20.62 -1.61 7.05
CA GLY A 120 -19.53 -0.75 6.60
C GLY A 120 -18.33 -0.75 7.54
N ASP A 121 -18.56 -0.86 8.85
CA ASP A 121 -17.46 -0.84 9.84
C ASP A 121 -16.65 -2.14 9.78
N VAL A 122 -17.29 -3.29 9.61
CA VAL A 122 -16.62 -4.57 9.39
C VAL A 122 -15.83 -4.53 8.07
N VAL A 123 -16.46 -4.06 6.98
CA VAL A 123 -15.78 -3.95 5.68
C VAL A 123 -14.57 -3.03 5.76
N TYR A 124 -14.69 -1.87 6.41
CA TYR A 124 -13.55 -0.97 6.63
C TYR A 124 -12.41 -1.65 7.39
N ALA A 125 -12.70 -2.27 8.53
CA ALA A 125 -11.69 -2.90 9.37
C ALA A 125 -10.96 -4.05 8.64
N GLN A 126 -11.71 -4.88 7.93
CA GLN A 126 -11.16 -6.00 7.17
C GLN A 126 -10.37 -5.54 5.93
N THR A 127 -10.82 -4.46 5.30
CA THR A 127 -10.05 -3.81 4.23
C THR A 127 -8.71 -3.28 4.75
N MET A 128 -8.68 -2.62 5.90
CA MET A 128 -7.44 -2.15 6.53
C MET A 128 -6.48 -3.30 6.83
N LEU A 129 -7.00 -4.44 7.32
CA LEU A 129 -6.19 -5.65 7.53
C LEU A 129 -5.59 -6.16 6.22
N GLY A 130 -6.40 -6.32 5.18
CA GLY A 130 -5.94 -6.79 3.87
C GLY A 130 -4.93 -5.84 3.23
N ILE A 131 -5.11 -4.53 3.36
CA ILE A 131 -4.16 -3.51 2.91
C ILE A 131 -2.82 -3.65 3.65
N ALA A 132 -2.84 -3.83 4.96
CA ALA A 132 -1.63 -4.01 5.76
C ALA A 132 -0.83 -5.25 5.30
N GLU A 133 -1.51 -6.34 5.01
CA GLU A 133 -0.89 -7.56 4.45
C GLU A 133 -0.31 -7.31 3.04
N MET A 134 -1.06 -6.62 2.17
CA MET A 134 -0.58 -6.26 0.83
C MET A 134 0.69 -5.42 0.88
N ILE A 135 0.72 -4.38 1.70
CA ILE A 135 1.89 -3.51 1.85
C ILE A 135 3.09 -4.32 2.35
N ARG A 136 2.90 -5.18 3.33
CA ARG A 136 3.97 -6.05 3.85
C ARG A 136 4.53 -7.01 2.81
N CYS A 137 3.73 -7.39 1.81
CA CYS A 137 4.13 -8.27 0.71
C CYS A 137 4.59 -7.51 -0.54
N GLY A 138 4.69 -6.16 -0.48
CA GLY A 138 5.16 -5.35 -1.59
C GLY A 138 4.10 -5.02 -2.65
N THR A 139 2.82 -5.31 -2.37
CA THR A 139 1.70 -4.88 -3.23
C THR A 139 1.40 -3.40 -2.97
N THR A 140 1.42 -2.59 -4.01
CA THR A 140 1.24 -1.13 -3.94
C THR A 140 -0.05 -0.64 -4.57
N SER A 141 -0.76 -1.51 -5.28
CA SER A 141 -2.07 -1.21 -5.85
C SER A 141 -2.90 -2.48 -6.03
N PHE A 142 -4.22 -2.35 -5.97
CA PHE A 142 -5.13 -3.46 -6.17
C PHE A 142 -6.40 -3.04 -6.90
N ALA A 143 -7.07 -4.03 -7.54
CA ALA A 143 -8.43 -3.91 -8.04
C ALA A 143 -9.35 -4.69 -7.13
N ASP A 144 -10.44 -4.08 -6.69
CA ASP A 144 -11.42 -4.70 -5.81
C ASP A 144 -12.84 -4.52 -6.32
N MET A 145 -13.66 -5.51 -6.05
CA MET A 145 -15.09 -5.50 -6.32
C MET A 145 -15.81 -6.19 -5.16
N TYR A 146 -16.61 -5.42 -4.41
CA TYR A 146 -17.32 -5.95 -3.25
C TYR A 146 -18.51 -5.08 -2.86
N PHE A 147 -18.99 -5.21 -1.61
CA PHE A 147 -20.04 -4.39 -1.00
C PHE A 147 -19.42 -3.26 -0.17
N PHE A 148 -20.21 -2.26 0.20
CA PHE A 148 -19.81 -1.13 1.05
C PHE A 148 -18.53 -0.44 0.55
N MET A 149 -18.46 -0.18 -0.76
CA MET A 149 -17.23 0.33 -1.40
C MET A 149 -16.80 1.71 -0.92
N ASP A 150 -17.69 2.49 -0.32
CA ASP A 150 -17.33 3.77 0.32
C ASP A 150 -16.46 3.55 1.56
N ASP A 151 -16.74 2.49 2.33
CA ASP A 151 -15.93 2.12 3.48
C ASP A 151 -14.58 1.55 3.05
N THR A 152 -14.56 0.77 1.96
CA THR A 152 -13.31 0.37 1.30
C THR A 152 -12.52 1.58 0.82
N ALA A 153 -13.17 2.57 0.18
CA ALA A 153 -12.52 3.78 -0.29
C ALA A 153 -11.91 4.60 0.86
N ARG A 154 -12.62 4.72 1.99
CA ARG A 154 -12.10 5.36 3.21
C ARG A 154 -10.82 4.68 3.70
N ALA A 155 -10.78 3.34 3.74
CA ALA A 155 -9.59 2.60 4.13
C ALA A 155 -8.42 2.80 3.16
N VAL A 156 -8.70 2.86 1.85
CA VAL A 156 -7.70 3.15 0.80
C VAL A 156 -7.12 4.55 0.97
N GLU A 157 -7.98 5.57 1.20
CA GLU A 157 -7.55 6.96 1.40
C GLU A 157 -6.67 7.09 2.65
N GLU A 158 -7.06 6.49 3.76
CA GLU A 158 -6.32 6.55 5.02
C GLU A 158 -4.97 5.81 4.96
N SER A 159 -4.91 4.69 4.25
CA SER A 159 -3.68 3.88 4.11
C SER A 159 -2.70 4.44 3.08
N GLY A 160 -3.19 5.21 2.10
CA GLY A 160 -2.42 5.74 1.00
C GLY A 160 -2.08 4.71 -0.11
N ILE A 161 -2.58 3.47 -0.04
CA ILE A 161 -2.46 2.50 -1.13
C ILE A 161 -3.32 2.95 -2.32
N ARG A 162 -2.95 2.55 -3.53
CA ARG A 162 -3.77 2.83 -4.72
C ARG A 162 -4.76 1.69 -4.96
N ALA A 163 -6.02 2.04 -5.33
CA ALA A 163 -7.02 1.04 -5.66
C ALA A 163 -7.90 1.47 -6.84
N ALA A 164 -8.37 0.48 -7.61
CA ALA A 164 -9.47 0.60 -8.53
C ALA A 164 -10.68 -0.14 -7.93
N LEU A 165 -11.71 0.60 -7.53
CA LEU A 165 -12.83 0.07 -6.77
C LEU A 165 -14.10 0.01 -7.63
N ARG A 166 -14.83 -1.10 -7.54
CA ARG A 166 -16.11 -1.30 -8.22
C ARG A 166 -17.14 -1.94 -7.29
N SER A 167 -18.36 -1.39 -7.27
CA SER A 167 -19.46 -1.98 -6.52
C SER A 167 -20.01 -3.23 -7.21
N CYS A 168 -20.33 -4.27 -6.44
CA CYS A 168 -21.04 -5.47 -6.89
C CYS A 168 -22.52 -5.25 -7.20
N SER A 169 -23.09 -4.07 -7.07
CA SER A 169 -24.51 -3.76 -7.16
C SER A 169 -25.19 -4.07 -8.51
N GLY A 170 -24.55 -4.78 -9.41
CA GLY A 170 -25.10 -5.18 -10.70
C GLY A 170 -24.99 -6.67 -11.07
N LEU A 171 -24.39 -7.51 -10.22
CA LEU A 171 -24.12 -8.92 -10.58
C LEU A 171 -24.97 -9.96 -9.84
N MET A 172 -25.77 -9.56 -8.84
CA MET A 172 -26.68 -10.50 -8.16
C MET A 172 -28.12 -10.08 -8.30
N PRO A 173 -28.96 -10.91 -8.94
CA PRO A 173 -30.40 -10.62 -9.08
C PRO A 173 -31.18 -11.08 -7.85
N LEU A 174 -30.96 -10.79 -6.65
CA LEU A 174 -31.84 -11.11 -5.52
C LEU A 174 -31.32 -10.72 -4.12
N ILE A 175 -30.40 -9.78 -4.01
CA ILE A 175 -30.17 -9.16 -2.69
C ILE A 175 -30.94 -7.86 -2.67
N PRO A 176 -31.81 -7.63 -1.67
CA PRO A 176 -32.52 -6.35 -1.53
C PRO A 176 -31.49 -5.22 -1.48
N THR A 177 -31.55 -4.38 -2.50
CA THR A 177 -30.69 -3.20 -2.66
C THR A 177 -30.58 -2.42 -1.38
N ARG A 178 -29.49 -2.56 -0.65
CA ARG A 178 -29.04 -1.50 0.25
C ARG A 178 -28.39 -0.43 -0.63
N ARG A 179 -29.21 0.58 -0.87
CA ARG A 179 -29.02 1.90 -1.49
C ARG A 179 -27.67 2.17 -2.16
N ASN A 180 -27.81 2.32 -3.47
CA ASN A 180 -27.12 3.26 -4.37
C ASN A 180 -25.97 4.07 -3.75
N ILE A 181 -24.76 3.78 -4.18
CA ILE A 181 -23.78 4.81 -4.45
C ILE A 181 -23.02 4.37 -5.70
N CYS A 182 -23.55 4.80 -6.84
CA CYS A 182 -22.80 4.92 -8.06
C CYS A 182 -22.55 6.40 -8.24
N THR A 183 -21.34 6.85 -8.08
CA THR A 183 -20.88 8.08 -8.72
C THR A 183 -20.07 7.67 -9.93
N GLY A 184 -20.51 8.17 -11.10
CA GLY A 184 -20.11 7.87 -12.45
C GLY A 184 -18.64 7.98 -12.79
#